data_2b6f95c1d65ebf4697e2eeeee987be46
#
_entry.id   2b6f95c1d65ebf4697e2eeeee987be46
#
_cell.length_a   1.000
_cell.length_b   1.000
_cell.length_c   1.000
_cell.angle_alpha   90.00
_cell.angle_beta   90.00
_cell.angle_gamma   90.00
#
_symmetry.space_group_name_H-M   'P 1'
#
loop_
_entity.id
_entity.type
_entity.pdbx_description
1 polymer ?
#
loop_
_entity_poly.entity_id
_entity_poly.type
_entity_poly.pdbx_seq_one_letter_code
_entity_poly.pdbx_strand_id
1 'polypeptide(L)'
;MRHTFKLFSLTLLALCIGSGCGGVKGISSLSGSTPPPQAVKHVFLVVEENHSYSTVIGSPAMPFLNSLANQYGLATKYYANLHPSINNYFLLTTGKIITQDVVPVPDSFSGTVNDDNIVRELISAGKTWKSYAQSLPSVGYTGHDVYPYLERHNPASYFSDVRNSAVQVANLVPFTQFAADQANGTLPNFSFIVPDAQHSAHDCPDGTQNCPDAVRLSNADNWLRSNIDPLISSPAFQQDGLLVIVFDESFGSDLQFGGGHVAAIVAGPTVKKSFKSQTFFQHPSTLRLLVESSGAAGLPGLSAIAPDMGEFFK
;
A
#
# COMPACT_ATOMS: atom_id res chain seq x y z
N MET A 1 45.87 6.62 49.74
CA MET A 1 45.86 5.14 49.61
C MET A 1 45.95 4.79 48.14
N ARG A 2 47.06 4.18 47.75
CA ARG A 2 47.35 3.80 46.37
C ARG A 2 46.83 2.39 46.16
N HIS A 3 46.00 2.13 45.15
CA HIS A 3 45.70 0.76 44.71
C HIS A 3 46.28 0.55 43.31
N THR A 4 47.18 -0.39 43.28
CA THR A 4 47.93 -0.89 42.13
C THR A 4 47.07 -1.80 41.24
N PHE A 5 47.04 -1.55 39.94
CA PHE A 5 46.49 -2.46 38.94
C PHE A 5 47.56 -3.51 38.55
N LYS A 6 47.20 -4.78 38.65
CA LYS A 6 48.02 -5.89 38.12
C LYS A 6 47.58 -6.23 36.71
N LEU A 7 48.52 -6.12 35.76
CA LEU A 7 48.42 -6.67 34.41
C LEU A 7 48.50 -8.21 34.47
N PHE A 8 47.56 -8.88 33.85
CA PHE A 8 47.70 -10.31 33.52
C PHE A 8 48.02 -10.44 32.03
N SER A 9 49.20 -10.97 31.75
CA SER A 9 49.70 -11.36 30.45
C SER A 9 49.13 -12.74 30.11
N LEU A 10 48.43 -12.90 28.98
CA LEU A 10 47.99 -14.22 28.50
C LEU A 10 48.82 -14.61 27.27
N THR A 11 49.58 -15.64 27.43
CA THR A 11 50.48 -16.22 26.44
C THR A 11 49.68 -17.00 25.40
N LEU A 12 49.89 -16.71 24.13
CA LEU A 12 49.31 -17.40 22.99
C LEU A 12 50.11 -18.68 22.69
N LEU A 13 49.47 -19.84 22.79
CA LEU A 13 50.08 -21.13 22.40
C LEU A 13 49.51 -21.50 21.00
N ALA A 14 50.37 -21.47 19.99
CA ALA A 14 50.05 -21.93 18.66
C ALA A 14 50.24 -23.45 18.57
N LEU A 15 49.18 -24.16 18.19
CA LEU A 15 49.26 -25.58 17.83
C LEU A 15 48.89 -25.74 16.36
N CYS A 16 49.87 -26.01 15.51
CA CYS A 16 49.64 -26.47 14.15
C CYS A 16 49.42 -27.98 14.15
N ILE A 17 48.27 -28.43 13.63
CA ILE A 17 48.11 -29.83 13.21
C ILE A 17 47.31 -29.88 11.90
N GLY A 18 47.95 -30.31 10.87
CA GLY A 18 47.61 -31.33 9.89
C GLY A 18 46.37 -31.18 9.00
N SER A 19 46.67 -31.12 7.74
CA SER A 19 45.84 -31.24 6.54
C SER A 19 44.75 -32.31 6.61
N GLY A 20 43.51 -31.89 6.29
CA GLY A 20 42.42 -32.77 5.90
C GLY A 20 41.54 -32.05 4.89
N CYS A 21 41.75 -32.30 3.59
CA CYS A 21 40.82 -31.87 2.53
C CYS A 21 39.49 -32.60 2.67
N GLY A 22 38.54 -31.98 3.35
CA GLY A 22 37.12 -32.32 3.29
C GLY A 22 36.37 -31.20 2.61
N GLY A 23 35.96 -31.42 1.37
CA GLY A 23 35.17 -30.45 0.60
C GLY A 23 33.87 -30.14 1.36
N VAL A 24 33.78 -28.94 1.90
CA VAL A 24 32.52 -28.38 2.37
C VAL A 24 31.66 -28.12 1.11
N LYS A 25 30.71 -29.01 0.85
CA LYS A 25 29.63 -28.72 -0.11
C LYS A 25 28.98 -27.43 0.33
N GLY A 26 29.15 -26.39 -0.46
CA GLY A 26 28.49 -25.12 -0.26
C GLY A 26 26.99 -25.35 -0.06
N ILE A 27 26.46 -24.89 1.06
CA ILE A 27 25.05 -24.74 1.26
C ILE A 27 24.68 -23.61 0.28
N SER A 28 24.17 -23.99 -0.89
CA SER A 28 23.49 -23.07 -1.77
C SER A 28 22.32 -22.54 -0.99
N SER A 29 22.41 -21.28 -0.57
CA SER A 29 21.27 -20.52 -0.10
C SER A 29 20.28 -20.45 -1.26
N LEU A 30 19.28 -21.30 -1.24
CA LEU A 30 18.09 -21.18 -2.09
C LEU A 30 17.24 -20.00 -1.56
N SER A 31 17.75 -18.78 -1.64
CA SER A 31 16.90 -17.63 -1.75
C SER A 31 16.44 -17.58 -3.21
N GLY A 32 15.41 -18.31 -3.52
CA GLY A 32 14.66 -18.11 -4.76
C GLY A 32 13.99 -16.75 -4.65
N SER A 33 14.71 -15.68 -5.01
CA SER A 33 14.06 -14.40 -5.26
C SER A 33 13.16 -14.62 -6.45
N THR A 34 11.85 -14.51 -6.25
CA THR A 34 10.92 -14.36 -7.37
C THR A 34 11.40 -13.16 -8.18
N PRO A 35 11.45 -13.24 -9.51
CA PRO A 35 11.80 -12.07 -10.31
C PRO A 35 10.81 -10.95 -9.98
N PRO A 36 11.25 -9.68 -9.96
CA PRO A 36 10.35 -8.57 -9.74
C PRO A 36 9.22 -8.60 -10.78
N PRO A 37 8.00 -8.14 -10.43
CA PRO A 37 6.90 -8.11 -11.36
C PRO A 37 7.30 -7.30 -12.60
N GLN A 38 6.90 -7.77 -13.78
CA GLN A 38 7.13 -7.03 -15.00
C GLN A 38 6.40 -5.68 -14.92
N ALA A 39 7.09 -4.60 -15.28
CA ALA A 39 6.47 -3.28 -15.33
C ALA A 39 5.27 -3.28 -16.26
N VAL A 40 4.16 -2.72 -15.79
CA VAL A 40 2.91 -2.57 -16.51
C VAL A 40 2.65 -1.10 -16.85
N LYS A 41 1.75 -0.85 -17.80
CA LYS A 41 1.47 0.52 -18.26
C LYS A 41 0.67 1.32 -17.22
N HIS A 42 -0.28 0.66 -16.57
CA HIS A 42 -1.20 1.30 -15.63
C HIS A 42 -1.29 0.52 -14.31
N VAL A 43 -0.90 1.16 -13.22
CA VAL A 43 -0.98 0.61 -11.86
C VAL A 43 -2.02 1.42 -11.08
N PHE A 44 -2.92 0.72 -10.38
CA PHE A 44 -3.99 1.32 -9.57
C PHE A 44 -3.89 0.83 -8.14
N LEU A 45 -4.00 1.74 -7.19
CA LEU A 45 -4.16 1.46 -5.77
C LEU A 45 -5.49 2.01 -5.30
N VAL A 46 -6.32 1.16 -4.68
CA VAL A 46 -7.52 1.56 -3.94
C VAL A 46 -7.32 1.19 -2.48
N VAL A 47 -7.61 2.10 -1.57
CA VAL A 47 -7.51 1.86 -0.13
C VAL A 47 -8.90 1.98 0.49
N GLU A 48 -9.32 0.91 1.15
CA GLU A 48 -10.55 0.81 1.95
C GLU A 48 -10.21 0.88 3.44
N GLU A 49 -11.19 1.10 4.30
CA GLU A 49 -10.99 1.56 5.67
C GLU A 49 -11.52 0.62 6.74
N ASN A 50 -10.70 0.47 7.78
CA ASN A 50 -11.02 0.06 9.15
C ASN A 50 -11.79 -1.26 9.32
N HIS A 51 -11.54 -2.27 8.47
CA HIS A 51 -12.21 -3.56 8.63
C HIS A 51 -11.25 -4.74 8.60
N SER A 52 -11.45 -5.65 9.56
CA SER A 52 -10.64 -6.87 9.67
C SER A 52 -10.91 -7.84 8.50
N TYR A 53 -9.90 -8.61 8.12
CA TYR A 53 -9.97 -9.64 7.08
C TYR A 53 -11.20 -10.55 7.22
N SER A 54 -11.49 -10.99 8.45
CA SER A 54 -12.59 -11.92 8.74
C SER A 54 -13.99 -11.33 8.54
N THR A 55 -14.13 -10.00 8.55
CA THR A 55 -15.40 -9.32 8.29
C THR A 55 -15.57 -8.95 6.82
N VAL A 56 -14.49 -8.95 6.06
CA VAL A 56 -14.43 -8.59 4.63
C VAL A 56 -14.45 -9.83 3.74
N ILE A 57 -13.50 -10.74 3.96
CA ILE A 57 -13.36 -11.94 3.11
C ILE A 57 -14.40 -13.01 3.47
N GLY A 58 -15.20 -13.37 2.49
CA GLY A 58 -16.36 -14.26 2.64
C GLY A 58 -17.64 -13.56 3.10
N SER A 59 -17.59 -12.24 3.30
CA SER A 59 -18.76 -11.46 3.71
C SER A 59 -19.81 -11.38 2.59
N PRO A 60 -21.08 -11.65 2.87
CA PRO A 60 -22.17 -11.42 1.91
C PRO A 60 -22.41 -9.92 1.62
N ALA A 61 -21.85 -9.03 2.46
CA ALA A 61 -21.93 -7.60 2.27
C ALA A 61 -20.92 -7.07 1.22
N MET A 62 -19.90 -7.87 0.84
CA MET A 62 -18.88 -7.48 -0.14
C MET A 62 -18.78 -8.50 -1.30
N PRO A 63 -19.85 -8.76 -2.04
CA PRO A 63 -19.86 -9.77 -3.09
C PRO A 63 -18.93 -9.46 -4.26
N PHE A 64 -18.77 -8.18 -4.65
CA PHE A 64 -17.89 -7.79 -5.74
C PHE A 64 -16.41 -7.96 -5.34
N LEU A 65 -15.99 -7.43 -4.19
CA LEU A 65 -14.63 -7.58 -3.69
C LEU A 65 -14.26 -9.07 -3.54
N ASN A 66 -15.17 -9.87 -2.98
CA ASN A 66 -14.97 -11.32 -2.83
C ASN A 66 -14.90 -12.06 -4.18
N SER A 67 -15.61 -11.58 -5.21
CA SER A 67 -15.46 -12.11 -6.56
C SER A 67 -14.07 -11.89 -7.11
N LEU A 68 -13.48 -10.69 -6.88
CA LEU A 68 -12.10 -10.38 -7.27
C LEU A 68 -11.10 -11.25 -6.49
N ALA A 69 -11.27 -11.39 -5.18
CA ALA A 69 -10.43 -12.24 -4.32
C ALA A 69 -10.43 -13.71 -4.77
N ASN A 70 -11.56 -14.20 -5.29
CA ASN A 70 -11.68 -15.56 -5.80
C ASN A 70 -11.14 -15.71 -7.23
N GLN A 71 -11.23 -14.66 -8.05
CA GLN A 71 -10.80 -14.70 -9.45
C GLN A 71 -9.30 -14.45 -9.62
N TYR A 72 -8.71 -13.60 -8.80
CA TYR A 72 -7.33 -13.13 -8.89
C TYR A 72 -6.48 -13.57 -7.70
N GLY A 73 -5.57 -12.73 -7.25
CA GLY A 73 -4.68 -12.99 -6.13
C GLY A 73 -5.20 -12.41 -4.82
N LEU A 74 -5.19 -13.21 -3.76
CA LEU A 74 -5.53 -12.82 -2.39
C LEU A 74 -4.35 -13.08 -1.47
N ALA A 75 -3.89 -12.07 -0.73
CA ALA A 75 -2.92 -12.24 0.33
C ALA A 75 -3.66 -12.66 1.62
N THR A 76 -3.52 -13.94 2.03
CA THR A 76 -4.24 -14.47 3.19
C THR A 76 -3.56 -14.19 4.52
N LYS A 77 -2.35 -13.62 4.50
CA LYS A 77 -1.58 -13.19 5.67
C LYS A 77 -1.06 -11.77 5.47
N TYR A 78 -1.98 -10.85 5.20
CA TYR A 78 -1.67 -9.44 5.06
C TYR A 78 -2.09 -8.68 6.31
N TYR A 79 -1.17 -7.92 6.88
CA TYR A 79 -1.39 -7.19 8.12
C TYR A 79 -1.06 -5.72 7.95
N ALA A 80 -1.92 -4.86 8.46
CA ALA A 80 -1.62 -3.45 8.59
C ALA A 80 -0.54 -3.23 9.66
N ASN A 81 0.11 -2.07 9.62
CA ASN A 81 1.29 -1.82 10.44
C ASN A 81 0.95 -1.20 11.79
N LEU A 82 -0.09 -0.37 11.86
CA LEU A 82 -0.47 0.32 13.09
C LEU A 82 -1.88 0.94 13.00
N HIS A 83 -2.30 1.60 14.07
CA HIS A 83 -3.42 2.51 14.18
C HIS A 83 -2.91 3.88 14.63
N PRO A 84 -3.52 5.00 14.21
CA PRO A 84 -4.60 5.14 13.24
C PRO A 84 -4.15 5.20 11.78
N SER A 85 -5.13 5.30 10.88
CA SER A 85 -5.04 5.22 9.42
C SER A 85 -3.90 6.00 8.78
N ILE A 86 -3.67 7.27 9.13
CA ILE A 86 -2.75 8.16 8.42
C ILE A 86 -1.34 7.60 8.20
N ASN A 87 -0.78 6.90 9.20
CA ASN A 87 0.54 6.29 9.07
C ASN A 87 0.53 5.06 8.16
N ASN A 88 -0.59 4.35 8.04
CA ASN A 88 -0.72 3.26 7.08
C ASN A 88 -0.73 3.80 5.65
N TYR A 89 -1.40 4.93 5.39
CA TYR A 89 -1.30 5.64 4.10
C TYR A 89 0.11 6.13 3.81
N PHE A 90 0.84 6.62 4.81
CA PHE A 90 2.25 6.96 4.64
C PHE A 90 3.12 5.72 4.39
N LEU A 91 2.88 4.61 5.06
CA LEU A 91 3.61 3.35 4.80
C LEU A 91 3.34 2.80 3.41
N LEU A 92 2.11 2.94 2.88
CA LEU A 92 1.74 2.59 1.50
C LEU A 92 2.41 3.49 0.45
N THR A 93 2.96 4.64 0.84
CA THR A 93 3.45 5.64 -0.11
C THR A 93 4.87 6.13 0.13
N THR A 94 5.38 6.02 1.36
CA THR A 94 6.75 6.40 1.75
C THR A 94 7.55 5.26 2.36
N GLY A 95 6.86 4.17 2.75
CA GLY A 95 7.47 3.09 3.52
C GLY A 95 7.91 3.50 4.94
N LYS A 96 7.40 4.62 5.47
CA LYS A 96 7.78 5.16 6.77
C LYS A 96 6.58 5.53 7.64
N ILE A 97 6.77 5.46 8.94
CA ILE A 97 5.91 6.10 9.92
C ILE A 97 6.32 7.57 10.00
N ILE A 98 5.45 8.48 9.63
CA ILE A 98 5.76 9.91 9.50
C ILE A 98 5.39 10.68 10.76
N THR A 99 4.25 10.35 11.39
CA THR A 99 3.79 11.06 12.57
C THR A 99 3.78 10.15 13.79
N GLN A 100 4.10 10.73 14.95
CA GLN A 100 3.97 10.07 16.24
C GLN A 100 2.61 10.39 16.88
N ASP A 101 1.77 11.15 16.22
CA ASP A 101 0.44 11.51 16.71
C ASP A 101 -0.47 10.28 16.65
N VAL A 102 -0.50 9.57 17.74
CA VAL A 102 -1.38 8.41 17.99
C VAL A 102 -2.75 8.83 18.50
N VAL A 103 -3.03 10.13 18.52
CA VAL A 103 -4.32 10.65 18.98
C VAL A 103 -5.30 10.58 17.82
N PRO A 104 -6.47 9.95 17.99
CA PRO A 104 -7.49 9.86 16.95
C PRO A 104 -8.21 11.20 16.75
N VAL A 105 -7.44 12.26 16.50
CA VAL A 105 -8.00 13.57 16.14
C VAL A 105 -7.92 13.70 14.64
N PRO A 106 -9.01 13.99 13.92
CA PRO A 106 -9.03 14.07 12.47
C PRO A 106 -7.94 15.01 12.02
N ASP A 107 -7.35 15.78 11.95
CA ASP A 107 -6.36 16.73 11.46
C ASP A 107 -5.06 16.80 12.30
N SER A 108 -4.64 15.70 12.93
CA SER A 108 -3.46 15.73 13.80
C SER A 108 -2.14 15.99 13.06
N PHE A 109 -2.11 15.81 11.74
CA PHE A 109 -0.93 16.06 10.93
C PHE A 109 -1.14 17.18 9.91
N SER A 110 -0.58 18.35 10.21
CA SER A 110 -0.58 19.52 9.31
C SER A 110 0.75 19.76 8.61
N GLY A 111 1.70 18.83 8.77
CA GLY A 111 3.06 18.95 8.27
C GLY A 111 3.18 18.73 6.74
N THR A 112 4.40 18.96 6.25
CA THR A 112 4.80 18.58 4.89
C THR A 112 5.80 17.43 4.98
N VAL A 113 5.56 16.39 4.18
CA VAL A 113 6.41 15.20 4.14
C VAL A 113 7.52 15.43 3.12
N ASN A 114 8.77 15.44 3.59
CA ASN A 114 9.96 15.59 2.77
C ASN A 114 10.67 14.26 2.48
N ASP A 115 10.20 13.19 3.10
CA ASP A 115 10.73 11.85 2.93
C ASP A 115 10.56 11.37 1.49
N ASP A 116 11.38 10.40 1.12
CA ASP A 116 11.23 9.72 -0.15
C ASP A 116 9.87 9.01 -0.23
N ASN A 117 9.27 9.02 -1.42
CA ASN A 117 7.90 8.60 -1.61
C ASN A 117 7.67 8.12 -3.07
N ILE A 118 6.59 7.38 -3.27
CA ILE A 118 6.25 6.82 -4.59
C ILE A 118 6.13 7.90 -5.69
N VAL A 119 5.61 9.08 -5.37
CA VAL A 119 5.48 10.18 -6.35
C VAL A 119 6.85 10.64 -6.84
N ARG A 120 7.81 10.81 -5.93
CA ARG A 120 9.19 11.17 -6.27
C ARG A 120 9.83 10.13 -7.18
N GLU A 121 9.66 8.86 -6.85
CA GLU A 121 10.22 7.76 -7.63
C GLU A 121 9.60 7.68 -9.04
N LEU A 122 8.28 7.90 -9.14
CA LEU A 122 7.59 7.95 -10.43
C LEU A 122 8.08 9.12 -11.29
N ILE A 123 8.21 10.32 -10.71
CA ILE A 123 8.74 11.50 -11.42
C ILE A 123 10.17 11.23 -11.90
N SER A 124 11.02 10.66 -11.03
CA SER A 124 12.41 10.31 -11.35
C SER A 124 12.52 9.30 -12.50
N ALA A 125 11.55 8.39 -12.59
CA ALA A 125 11.43 7.40 -13.66
C ALA A 125 10.72 7.93 -14.93
N GLY A 126 10.34 9.20 -14.98
CA GLY A 126 9.59 9.79 -16.10
C GLY A 126 8.17 9.25 -16.24
N LYS A 127 7.58 8.77 -15.14
CA LYS A 127 6.21 8.22 -15.11
C LYS A 127 5.21 9.27 -14.67
N THR A 128 3.99 9.13 -15.19
CA THR A 128 2.85 9.98 -14.82
C THR A 128 2.06 9.37 -13.67
N TRP A 129 1.48 10.25 -12.85
CA TRP A 129 0.67 9.83 -11.71
C TRP A 129 -0.50 10.79 -11.48
N LYS A 130 -1.55 10.31 -10.84
CA LYS A 130 -2.65 11.12 -10.28
C LYS A 130 -3.17 10.50 -8.99
N SER A 131 -3.61 11.36 -8.08
CA SER A 131 -4.51 10.96 -6.99
C SER A 131 -5.93 11.39 -7.37
N TYR A 132 -6.81 10.41 -7.50
CA TYR A 132 -8.24 10.59 -7.78
C TYR A 132 -9.01 10.47 -6.48
N ALA A 133 -9.25 11.59 -5.81
CA ALA A 133 -9.91 11.58 -4.52
C ALA A 133 -11.39 11.97 -4.66
N GLN A 134 -12.27 11.10 -4.14
CA GLN A 134 -13.68 11.39 -4.11
C GLN A 134 -13.96 12.54 -3.16
N SER A 135 -14.89 13.42 -3.54
CA SER A 135 -15.27 14.61 -2.79
C SER A 135 -14.12 15.62 -2.55
N LEU A 136 -13.00 15.49 -3.26
CA LEU A 136 -11.93 16.50 -3.23
C LEU A 136 -12.50 17.86 -3.65
N PRO A 137 -12.32 18.94 -2.84
CA PRO A 137 -12.97 20.22 -3.07
C PRO A 137 -12.65 20.88 -4.41
N SER A 138 -11.42 20.74 -4.87
CA SER A 138 -10.95 21.26 -6.16
C SER A 138 -9.67 20.58 -6.60
N VAL A 139 -9.32 20.71 -7.88
CA VAL A 139 -8.01 20.29 -8.39
C VAL A 139 -6.90 21.00 -7.59
N GLY A 140 -5.91 20.24 -7.14
CA GLY A 140 -4.78 20.75 -6.38
C GLY A 140 -5.07 21.11 -4.92
N TYR A 141 -6.19 20.66 -4.37
CA TYR A 141 -6.50 20.92 -2.97
C TYR A 141 -5.53 20.17 -2.03
N THR A 142 -4.89 20.92 -1.14
CA THR A 142 -3.94 20.44 -0.12
C THR A 142 -4.28 20.96 1.27
N GLY A 143 -5.54 21.31 1.49
CA GLY A 143 -6.07 21.73 2.79
C GLY A 143 -6.63 20.56 3.58
N HIS A 144 -7.09 20.88 4.79
CA HIS A 144 -7.64 19.92 5.74
C HIS A 144 -8.90 19.20 5.25
N ASP A 145 -9.40 18.29 6.06
CA ASP A 145 -10.63 17.54 5.81
C ASP A 145 -11.79 18.49 5.46
N VAL A 146 -12.50 18.16 4.38
CA VAL A 146 -13.77 18.77 3.99
C VAL A 146 -14.75 17.64 3.75
N TYR A 147 -15.41 17.23 4.81
CA TYR A 147 -16.27 16.06 4.81
C TYR A 147 -17.23 15.99 3.59
N PRO A 148 -17.35 14.85 2.92
CA PRO A 148 -16.80 13.53 3.25
C PRO A 148 -15.36 13.27 2.75
N TYR A 149 -14.69 14.22 2.10
CA TYR A 149 -13.26 14.13 1.77
C TYR A 149 -12.43 14.22 3.06
N LEU A 150 -11.48 13.29 3.21
CA LEU A 150 -10.53 13.24 4.31
C LEU A 150 -9.10 13.38 3.74
N GLU A 151 -8.41 14.49 4.07
CA GLU A 151 -7.05 14.75 3.60
C GLU A 151 -6.09 13.63 4.04
N ARG A 152 -6.27 13.12 5.27
CA ARG A 152 -5.45 12.06 5.84
C ARG A 152 -5.48 10.74 5.05
N HIS A 153 -6.47 10.55 4.18
CA HIS A 153 -6.54 9.40 3.25
C HIS A 153 -5.92 9.70 1.88
N ASN A 154 -5.42 10.92 1.67
CA ASN A 154 -4.77 11.34 0.42
C ASN A 154 -3.33 11.77 0.67
N PRO A 155 -2.39 10.83 0.93
CA PRO A 155 -1.03 11.13 1.38
C PRO A 155 -0.23 12.01 0.42
N ALA A 156 -0.53 11.97 -0.87
CA ALA A 156 0.14 12.82 -1.85
C ALA A 156 -0.09 14.32 -1.61
N SER A 157 -1.18 14.70 -0.92
CA SER A 157 -1.46 16.09 -0.54
C SER A 157 -0.45 16.66 0.46
N TYR A 158 0.28 15.80 1.18
CA TYR A 158 1.29 16.21 2.18
C TYR A 158 2.72 16.27 1.60
N PHE A 159 2.98 15.69 0.43
CA PHE A 159 4.35 15.58 -0.08
C PHE A 159 4.89 16.93 -0.55
N SER A 160 6.13 17.26 -0.15
CA SER A 160 6.81 18.47 -0.61
C SER A 160 7.00 18.49 -2.13
N ASP A 161 7.22 17.35 -2.75
CA ASP A 161 7.31 17.21 -4.21
C ASP A 161 6.03 17.66 -4.92
N VAL A 162 4.89 17.52 -4.26
CA VAL A 162 3.57 17.92 -4.75
C VAL A 162 3.29 19.36 -4.38
N ARG A 163 3.32 19.71 -3.09
CA ARG A 163 2.97 21.03 -2.58
C ARG A 163 3.80 22.17 -3.18
N ASN A 164 5.07 21.89 -3.46
CA ASN A 164 6.02 22.91 -3.97
C ASN A 164 6.05 23.00 -5.51
N SER A 165 5.20 22.26 -6.22
CA SER A 165 5.18 22.22 -7.68
C SER A 165 3.78 22.44 -8.23
N ALA A 166 3.58 23.54 -8.96
CA ALA A 166 2.29 23.80 -9.61
C ALA A 166 1.88 22.70 -10.61
N VAL A 167 2.85 22.03 -11.22
CA VAL A 167 2.60 20.89 -12.13
C VAL A 167 2.16 19.67 -11.35
N GLN A 168 2.82 19.36 -10.23
CA GLN A 168 2.52 18.14 -9.48
C GLN A 168 1.24 18.27 -8.65
N VAL A 169 0.99 19.44 -8.07
CA VAL A 169 -0.25 19.66 -7.29
C VAL A 169 -1.50 19.52 -8.17
N ALA A 170 -1.40 19.82 -9.47
CA ALA A 170 -2.49 19.63 -10.43
C ALA A 170 -2.86 18.15 -10.68
N ASN A 171 -2.05 17.20 -10.18
CA ASN A 171 -2.35 15.76 -10.22
C ASN A 171 -3.24 15.28 -9.06
N LEU A 172 -3.53 16.15 -8.08
CA LEU A 172 -4.58 15.92 -7.10
C LEU A 172 -5.90 16.33 -7.73
N VAL A 173 -6.72 15.35 -8.13
CA VAL A 173 -7.95 15.63 -8.90
C VAL A 173 -9.17 15.01 -8.24
N PRO A 174 -10.35 15.63 -8.38
CA PRO A 174 -11.62 15.00 -8.00
C PRO A 174 -11.80 13.67 -8.73
N PHE A 175 -12.36 12.67 -8.05
CA PHE A 175 -12.55 11.33 -8.61
C PHE A 175 -13.39 11.33 -9.90
N THR A 176 -14.26 12.33 -10.11
CA THR A 176 -15.02 12.50 -11.37
C THR A 176 -14.12 12.59 -12.60
N GLN A 177 -12.84 13.01 -12.45
CA GLN A 177 -11.87 13.04 -13.54
C GLN A 177 -11.45 11.62 -13.98
N PHE A 178 -11.56 10.62 -13.11
CA PHE A 178 -11.14 9.24 -13.40
C PHE A 178 -11.88 8.65 -14.61
N ALA A 179 -13.20 8.77 -14.62
CA ALA A 179 -14.03 8.27 -15.73
C ALA A 179 -13.70 9.00 -17.04
N ALA A 180 -13.43 10.32 -16.98
CA ALA A 180 -13.03 11.10 -18.16
C ALA A 180 -11.67 10.66 -18.69
N ASP A 181 -10.69 10.48 -17.81
CA ASP A 181 -9.35 10.01 -18.20
C ASP A 181 -9.39 8.58 -18.77
N GLN A 182 -10.22 7.71 -18.21
CA GLN A 182 -10.42 6.36 -18.74
C GLN A 182 -11.05 6.39 -20.14
N ALA A 183 -12.10 7.18 -20.32
CA ALA A 183 -12.79 7.29 -21.61
C ALA A 183 -11.91 7.89 -22.71
N ASN A 184 -11.04 8.83 -22.35
CA ASN A 184 -10.13 9.51 -23.27
C ASN A 184 -8.79 8.78 -23.48
N GLY A 185 -8.53 7.67 -22.77
CA GLY A 185 -7.25 6.95 -22.84
C GLY A 185 -6.07 7.73 -22.25
N THR A 186 -6.33 8.63 -21.29
CA THR A 186 -5.36 9.52 -20.64
C THR A 186 -5.05 9.12 -19.18
N LEU A 187 -5.39 7.89 -18.79
CA LEU A 187 -5.00 7.36 -17.49
C LEU A 187 -3.48 7.42 -17.30
N PRO A 188 -3.00 7.84 -16.12
CA PRO A 188 -1.55 7.88 -15.84
C PRO A 188 -0.95 6.48 -15.64
N ASN A 189 0.37 6.42 -15.49
CA ASN A 189 1.06 5.17 -15.16
C ASN A 189 0.68 4.69 -13.74
N PHE A 190 0.47 5.61 -12.80
CA PHE A 190 0.03 5.29 -11.44
C PHE A 190 -1.19 6.11 -11.05
N SER A 191 -2.22 5.44 -10.58
CA SER A 191 -3.47 6.02 -10.09
C SER A 191 -3.67 5.63 -8.63
N PHE A 192 -3.62 6.60 -7.73
CA PHE A 192 -4.09 6.40 -6.37
C PHE A 192 -5.56 6.80 -6.29
N ILE A 193 -6.44 5.86 -6.00
CA ILE A 193 -7.88 6.04 -5.95
C ILE A 193 -8.30 6.07 -4.49
N VAL A 194 -8.90 7.18 -4.09
CA VAL A 194 -9.29 7.47 -2.70
C VAL A 194 -10.80 7.62 -2.63
N PRO A 195 -11.55 6.58 -2.23
CA PRO A 195 -12.96 6.75 -1.87
C PRO A 195 -13.09 7.74 -0.72
N ASP A 196 -14.21 8.46 -0.64
CA ASP A 196 -14.46 9.32 0.53
C ASP A 196 -14.93 8.51 1.75
N ALA A 197 -15.06 9.16 2.90
CA ALA A 197 -15.38 8.50 4.16
C ALA A 197 -16.65 7.64 4.10
N GLN A 198 -17.64 8.04 3.30
CA GLN A 198 -18.89 7.30 3.17
C GLN A 198 -18.75 6.06 2.28
N HIS A 199 -17.78 6.03 1.36
CA HIS A 199 -17.63 4.98 0.36
C HIS A 199 -16.41 4.08 0.59
N SER A 200 -15.54 4.41 1.53
CA SER A 200 -14.37 3.60 1.92
C SER A 200 -14.66 2.55 2.99
N ALA A 201 -15.91 2.33 3.37
CA ALA A 201 -16.33 1.57 4.55
C ALA A 201 -16.02 2.25 5.90
N HIS A 202 -15.49 3.48 5.92
CA HIS A 202 -15.19 4.21 7.16
C HIS A 202 -16.46 4.66 7.88
N ASP A 203 -17.32 5.39 7.19
CA ASP A 203 -18.58 5.94 7.73
C ASP A 203 -19.81 5.25 7.14
N CYS A 204 -20.94 5.44 7.80
CA CYS A 204 -22.23 5.06 7.24
C CYS A 204 -22.58 5.90 6.00
N PRO A 205 -23.43 5.40 5.09
CA PRO A 205 -23.85 6.16 3.91
C PRO A 205 -24.49 7.53 4.21
N ASP A 206 -25.04 7.69 5.40
CA ASP A 206 -25.62 8.97 5.88
C ASP A 206 -24.59 9.89 6.56
N GLY A 207 -23.31 9.48 6.60
CA GLY A 207 -22.23 10.23 7.23
C GLY A 207 -22.13 10.06 8.74
N THR A 208 -22.91 9.15 9.34
CA THR A 208 -22.81 8.85 10.77
C THR A 208 -21.92 7.64 11.03
N GLN A 209 -21.73 7.31 12.33
CA GLN A 209 -21.05 6.09 12.77
C GLN A 209 -22.02 5.03 13.31
N ASN A 210 -23.33 5.25 13.15
CA ASN A 210 -24.37 4.51 13.88
C ASN A 210 -25.08 3.44 13.07
N CYS A 211 -24.46 2.91 12.02
CA CYS A 211 -24.99 1.79 11.25
C CYS A 211 -24.20 0.50 11.51
N PRO A 212 -24.77 -0.68 11.24
CA PRO A 212 -24.04 -1.94 11.25
C PRO A 212 -22.92 -1.96 10.21
N ASP A 213 -21.80 -2.64 10.49
CA ASP A 213 -20.66 -2.78 9.58
C ASP A 213 -21.07 -3.33 8.20
N ALA A 214 -22.04 -4.23 8.15
CA ALA A 214 -22.57 -4.75 6.90
C ALA A 214 -23.12 -3.66 5.98
N VAL A 215 -23.63 -2.55 6.52
CA VAL A 215 -24.12 -1.39 5.73
C VAL A 215 -22.95 -0.62 5.14
N ARG A 216 -21.90 -0.34 5.92
CA ARG A 216 -20.67 0.31 5.45
C ARG A 216 -20.01 -0.51 4.36
N LEU A 217 -19.80 -1.81 4.63
CA LEU A 217 -19.20 -2.76 3.68
C LEU A 217 -20.00 -2.86 2.39
N SER A 218 -21.34 -2.95 2.47
CA SER A 218 -22.19 -3.00 1.27
C SER A 218 -22.11 -1.70 0.47
N ASN A 219 -21.99 -0.56 1.12
CA ASN A 219 -21.83 0.73 0.44
C ASN A 219 -20.49 0.81 -0.29
N ALA A 220 -19.41 0.41 0.37
CA ALA A 220 -18.07 0.34 -0.23
C ALA A 220 -18.02 -0.66 -1.41
N ASP A 221 -18.61 -1.84 -1.26
CA ASP A 221 -18.65 -2.85 -2.33
C ASP A 221 -19.44 -2.37 -3.56
N ASN A 222 -20.56 -1.67 -3.34
CA ASN A 222 -21.34 -1.06 -4.41
C ASN A 222 -20.54 0.04 -5.12
N TRP A 223 -19.78 0.83 -4.36
CA TRP A 223 -18.91 1.85 -4.93
C TRP A 223 -17.78 1.21 -5.76
N LEU A 224 -17.11 0.19 -5.21
CA LEU A 224 -16.09 -0.59 -5.93
C LEU A 224 -16.66 -1.20 -7.21
N ARG A 225 -17.82 -1.84 -7.16
CA ARG A 225 -18.50 -2.40 -8.33
C ARG A 225 -18.77 -1.33 -9.38
N SER A 226 -19.29 -0.19 -8.97
CA SER A 226 -19.70 0.86 -9.91
C SER A 226 -18.53 1.55 -10.61
N ASN A 227 -17.36 1.63 -9.93
CA ASN A 227 -16.22 2.40 -10.39
C ASN A 227 -15.03 1.55 -10.85
N ILE A 228 -14.84 0.38 -10.24
CA ILE A 228 -13.68 -0.48 -10.50
C ILE A 228 -14.02 -1.62 -11.50
N ASP A 229 -15.25 -2.13 -11.51
CA ASP A 229 -15.62 -3.14 -12.52
C ASP A 229 -15.51 -2.63 -13.96
N PRO A 230 -15.96 -1.40 -14.30
CA PRO A 230 -15.71 -0.83 -15.63
C PRO A 230 -14.22 -0.68 -15.95
N LEU A 231 -13.38 -0.34 -14.97
CA LEU A 231 -11.94 -0.25 -15.15
C LEU A 231 -11.34 -1.62 -15.51
N ILE A 232 -11.56 -2.62 -14.67
CA ILE A 232 -10.95 -3.95 -14.87
C ILE A 232 -11.48 -4.66 -16.11
N SER A 233 -12.70 -4.31 -16.56
CA SER A 233 -13.31 -4.81 -17.78
C SER A 233 -12.82 -4.08 -19.03
N SER A 234 -12.12 -2.96 -18.89
CA SER A 234 -11.67 -2.14 -20.03
C SER A 234 -10.54 -2.83 -20.81
N PRO A 235 -10.49 -2.65 -22.14
CA PRO A 235 -9.39 -3.19 -22.96
C PRO A 235 -8.00 -2.72 -22.48
N ALA A 236 -7.88 -1.47 -22.06
CA ALA A 236 -6.61 -0.92 -21.57
C ALA A 236 -6.10 -1.66 -20.33
N PHE A 237 -6.99 -1.92 -19.35
CA PHE A 237 -6.61 -2.69 -18.17
C PHE A 237 -6.32 -4.15 -18.50
N GLN A 238 -7.15 -4.79 -19.32
CA GLN A 238 -6.97 -6.19 -19.71
C GLN A 238 -5.70 -6.43 -20.53
N GLN A 239 -5.20 -5.41 -21.20
CA GLN A 239 -3.94 -5.47 -21.91
C GLN A 239 -2.74 -5.36 -20.98
N ASP A 240 -2.74 -4.34 -20.09
CA ASP A 240 -1.54 -3.96 -19.33
C ASP A 240 -1.90 -3.16 -18.06
N GLY A 241 -2.75 -3.71 -17.21
CA GLY A 241 -3.17 -3.12 -15.96
C GLY A 241 -2.83 -3.98 -14.75
N LEU A 242 -2.56 -3.32 -13.61
CA LEU A 242 -2.44 -3.93 -12.30
C LEU A 242 -3.27 -3.13 -11.30
N LEU A 243 -4.13 -3.80 -10.56
CA LEU A 243 -4.93 -3.22 -9.48
C LEU A 243 -4.57 -3.88 -8.16
N VAL A 244 -4.34 -3.06 -7.15
CA VAL A 244 -4.28 -3.48 -5.74
C VAL A 244 -5.42 -2.82 -4.99
N ILE A 245 -6.23 -3.62 -4.29
CA ILE A 245 -7.22 -3.15 -3.31
C ILE A 245 -6.75 -3.63 -1.95
N VAL A 246 -6.57 -2.72 -1.00
CA VAL A 246 -6.08 -3.03 0.34
C VAL A 246 -6.87 -2.26 1.39
N PHE A 247 -7.11 -2.87 2.55
CA PHE A 247 -7.62 -2.16 3.71
C PHE A 247 -6.43 -1.58 4.48
N ASP A 248 -6.55 -0.34 4.89
CA ASP A 248 -5.47 0.40 5.59
C ASP A 248 -5.17 -0.15 6.96
N GLU A 249 -6.22 -0.46 7.75
CA GLU A 249 -6.14 -1.07 9.06
C GLU A 249 -7.40 -1.90 9.36
N SER A 250 -7.32 -2.73 10.39
CA SER A 250 -8.45 -3.49 10.89
C SER A 250 -9.27 -2.67 11.90
N PHE A 251 -10.24 -3.30 12.55
CA PHE A 251 -10.85 -2.71 13.75
C PHE A 251 -9.79 -2.42 14.80
N GLY A 252 -9.92 -1.29 15.52
CA GLY A 252 -8.95 -0.85 16.53
C GLY A 252 -8.75 -1.83 17.70
N SER A 253 -9.56 -2.88 17.81
CA SER A 253 -9.38 -3.97 18.78
C SER A 253 -8.44 -5.09 18.26
N ASP A 254 -8.19 -5.18 16.97
CA ASP A 254 -7.23 -6.14 16.38
C ASP A 254 -5.87 -5.45 16.21
N LEU A 255 -4.94 -5.79 17.11
CA LEU A 255 -3.60 -5.24 17.14
C LEU A 255 -2.54 -6.21 16.61
N GLN A 256 -2.92 -7.27 15.91
CA GLN A 256 -1.96 -8.20 15.35
C GLN A 256 -0.98 -7.46 14.42
N PHE A 257 0.31 -7.62 14.67
CA PHE A 257 1.39 -6.97 13.92
C PHE A 257 1.26 -5.44 13.80
N GLY A 258 0.52 -4.83 14.72
CA GLY A 258 0.36 -3.38 14.89
C GLY A 258 -0.98 -2.84 14.43
N GLY A 259 -1.43 -3.14 13.23
CA GLY A 259 -2.69 -2.63 12.65
C GLY A 259 -3.73 -3.70 12.30
N GLY A 260 -3.48 -4.97 12.71
CA GLY A 260 -4.39 -6.10 12.55
C GLY A 260 -4.40 -6.76 11.18
N HIS A 261 -5.16 -7.86 11.08
CA HIS A 261 -5.27 -8.67 9.86
C HIS A 261 -6.28 -8.04 8.90
N VAL A 262 -5.84 -7.67 7.69
CA VAL A 262 -6.66 -6.95 6.70
C VAL A 262 -6.66 -7.64 5.34
N ALA A 263 -7.63 -7.29 4.49
CA ALA A 263 -7.73 -7.82 3.14
C ALA A 263 -6.79 -7.07 2.19
N ALA A 264 -6.09 -7.81 1.32
CA ALA A 264 -5.32 -7.28 0.22
C ALA A 264 -5.47 -8.16 -1.01
N ILE A 265 -5.92 -7.57 -2.12
CA ILE A 265 -6.22 -8.24 -3.38
C ILE A 265 -5.34 -7.65 -4.48
N VAL A 266 -4.75 -8.52 -5.27
CA VAL A 266 -3.93 -8.15 -6.44
C VAL A 266 -4.62 -8.69 -7.68
N ALA A 267 -5.03 -7.82 -8.60
CA ALA A 267 -5.77 -8.18 -9.80
C ALA A 267 -5.12 -7.62 -11.06
N GLY A 268 -5.11 -8.41 -12.13
CA GLY A 268 -4.56 -8.00 -13.41
C GLY A 268 -4.44 -9.17 -14.39
N PRO A 269 -4.17 -8.92 -15.68
CA PRO A 269 -4.07 -9.97 -16.70
C PRO A 269 -2.88 -10.92 -16.47
N THR A 270 -1.79 -10.42 -15.88
CA THR A 270 -0.58 -11.19 -15.56
C THR A 270 -0.64 -11.88 -14.20
N VAL A 271 -1.62 -11.52 -13.36
CA VAL A 271 -1.80 -12.13 -12.04
C VAL A 271 -2.31 -13.56 -12.17
N LYS A 272 -1.79 -14.45 -11.36
CA LYS A 272 -2.25 -15.84 -11.25
C LYS A 272 -3.72 -15.86 -10.84
N LYS A 273 -4.51 -16.67 -11.55
CA LYS A 273 -5.93 -16.82 -11.24
C LYS A 273 -6.13 -17.68 -9.98
N SER A 274 -7.10 -17.27 -9.15
CA SER A 274 -7.48 -17.96 -7.90
C SER A 274 -6.29 -18.24 -6.97
N PHE A 275 -5.27 -17.37 -7.00
CA PHE A 275 -4.06 -17.55 -6.20
C PHE A 275 -4.27 -17.01 -4.78
N LYS A 276 -3.89 -17.81 -3.79
CA LYS A 276 -3.95 -17.43 -2.37
C LYS A 276 -2.56 -17.54 -1.77
N SER A 277 -1.93 -16.39 -1.56
CA SER A 277 -0.63 -16.32 -0.91
C SER A 277 -0.74 -16.63 0.57
N GLN A 278 0.26 -17.37 1.09
CA GLN A 278 0.46 -17.64 2.52
C GLN A 278 1.67 -16.87 3.08
N THR A 279 2.31 -16.05 2.25
CA THR A 279 3.43 -15.21 2.66
C THR A 279 2.93 -14.06 3.53
N PHE A 280 3.70 -13.73 4.56
CA PHE A 280 3.43 -12.57 5.42
C PHE A 280 3.77 -11.29 4.68
N PHE A 281 2.78 -10.40 4.55
CA PHE A 281 2.92 -9.08 3.94
C PHE A 281 2.39 -7.98 4.85
N GLN A 282 2.92 -6.77 4.64
CA GLN A 282 2.43 -5.52 5.22
C GLN A 282 2.48 -4.41 4.16
N HIS A 283 2.02 -3.20 4.50
CA HIS A 283 1.95 -2.05 3.57
C HIS A 283 3.24 -1.75 2.81
N PRO A 284 4.46 -1.86 3.41
CA PRO A 284 5.69 -1.68 2.64
C PRO A 284 5.88 -2.70 1.52
N SER A 285 5.32 -3.92 1.62
CA SER A 285 5.33 -4.89 0.52
C SER A 285 4.45 -4.43 -0.65
N THR A 286 3.30 -3.83 -0.35
CA THR A 286 2.44 -3.21 -1.37
C THR A 286 3.15 -2.03 -2.03
N LEU A 287 3.78 -1.14 -1.27
CA LEU A 287 4.55 -0.03 -1.85
C LEU A 287 5.64 -0.54 -2.79
N ARG A 288 6.39 -1.57 -2.40
CA ARG A 288 7.37 -2.22 -3.26
C ARG A 288 6.75 -2.71 -4.56
N LEU A 289 5.63 -3.45 -4.47
CA LEU A 289 4.91 -3.93 -5.65
C LEU A 289 4.50 -2.79 -6.59
N LEU A 290 3.94 -1.69 -6.05
CA LEU A 290 3.49 -0.54 -6.83
C LEU A 290 4.64 0.15 -7.56
N VAL A 291 5.78 0.36 -6.89
CA VAL A 291 6.99 0.98 -7.47
C VAL A 291 7.56 0.10 -8.57
N GLU A 292 7.83 -1.17 -8.29
CA GLU A 292 8.40 -2.13 -9.23
C GLU A 292 7.48 -2.30 -10.47
N SER A 293 6.18 -2.46 -10.25
CA SER A 293 5.19 -2.61 -11.33
C SER A 293 5.01 -1.34 -12.17
N SER A 294 5.27 -0.17 -11.61
CA SER A 294 5.27 1.09 -12.36
C SER A 294 6.53 1.30 -13.19
N GLY A 295 7.55 0.45 -13.03
CA GLY A 295 8.84 0.55 -13.72
C GLY A 295 9.73 1.64 -13.13
N ALA A 296 9.50 2.05 -11.89
CA ALA A 296 10.42 2.86 -11.09
C ALA A 296 11.40 1.94 -10.33
N ALA A 297 12.56 2.46 -9.96
CA ALA A 297 13.64 1.65 -9.38
C ALA A 297 13.92 1.95 -7.91
N GLY A 298 13.64 3.17 -7.46
CA GLY A 298 13.84 3.56 -6.07
C GLY A 298 12.77 2.97 -5.17
N LEU A 299 13.16 2.39 -4.05
CA LEU A 299 12.26 1.77 -3.07
C LEU A 299 12.25 2.58 -1.78
N PRO A 300 11.23 3.44 -1.55
CA PRO A 300 11.18 4.30 -0.38
C PRO A 300 11.08 3.53 0.94
N GLY A 301 11.84 3.95 1.94
CA GLY A 301 11.74 3.49 3.32
C GLY A 301 11.82 1.96 3.46
N LEU A 302 10.89 1.38 4.21
CA LEU A 302 10.83 -0.06 4.48
C LEU A 302 10.51 -0.92 3.25
N SER A 303 10.03 -0.32 2.14
CA SER A 303 9.76 -1.07 0.92
C SER A 303 11.02 -1.71 0.34
N ALA A 304 12.19 -1.13 0.60
CA ALA A 304 13.49 -1.66 0.16
C ALA A 304 13.84 -3.04 0.74
N ILE A 305 13.31 -3.35 1.91
CA ILE A 305 13.58 -4.62 2.62
C ILE A 305 12.32 -5.47 2.83
N ALA A 306 11.16 -4.95 2.43
CA ALA A 306 9.90 -5.68 2.55
C ALA A 306 9.88 -6.91 1.62
N PRO A 307 9.17 -7.99 1.99
CA PRO A 307 8.92 -9.09 1.09
C PRO A 307 8.35 -8.62 -0.24
N ASP A 308 8.90 -9.12 -1.35
CA ASP A 308 8.33 -8.87 -2.67
C ASP A 308 7.03 -9.67 -2.86
N MET A 309 6.16 -9.16 -3.71
CA MET A 309 4.89 -9.81 -4.05
C MET A 309 4.94 -10.46 -5.45
N GLY A 310 6.13 -10.77 -5.96
CA GLY A 310 6.34 -11.38 -7.27
C GLY A 310 5.66 -12.75 -7.43
N GLU A 311 5.42 -13.46 -6.32
CA GLU A 311 4.72 -14.74 -6.33
C GLU A 311 3.27 -14.66 -6.87
N PHE A 312 2.65 -13.48 -6.91
CA PHE A 312 1.32 -13.27 -7.48
C PHE A 312 1.29 -13.38 -9.00
N PHE A 313 2.42 -13.24 -9.68
CA PHE A 313 2.50 -13.18 -11.14
C PHE A 313 2.85 -14.53 -11.77
N LYS A 314 2.46 -14.66 -13.08
CA LYS A 314 2.72 -15.86 -13.89
C LYS A 314 4.18 -15.95 -14.31
#